data_a63d9d4d2230a6edce41f1011fcf23e0
#
_entry.id   a63d9d4d2230a6edce41f1011fcf23e0
#
_cell.length_a   1.000
_cell.length_b   1.000
_cell.length_c   1.000
_cell.angle_alpha   90.00
_cell.angle_beta   90.00
_cell.angle_gamma   90.00
#
_symmetry.space_group_name_H-M   'P 1'
#
loop_
_entity.id
_entity.type
_entity.pdbx_description
1 polymer ?
#
loop_
_entity_poly.entity_id
_entity_poly.type
_entity_poly.pdbx_seq_one_letter_code
_entity_poly.pdbx_strand_id
1 'polypeptide(L)'
;MLSLGASIGLFGGSFDPFHNGHLEIVEAAVKAFPSDKILLMPVGQPPHKSRRLSFSTFRVETARLATEHLPQVIVSKREILSPGRNYTVDTIESLLQEYPGIKIKLISGSDFLFTVEEWSRYEKLMSLASFAIALRGDADLGESKQQADYLQKRYNAAIEFFPMKSTTVSATQVREILWAGASASQLLPENVDNLVKLYRPYSYKKVIEDIDESSWQKLNSIERRLFAYLGTERRLHTVSTCLLALELAAIHNVTALEAGTAALLHDLAKELSGVEQLAYSNDYLNIEERNPVLRHGPAAAFLAEEQFEVRSEDVLNAIQYHTTGRPGMSTLEKIIFLADKIEYGRPFKDLDEIRKLAFAEGLAASDKKTYLDRAVCRCYEEVFAALDRSGHEICPLSKEAYNILK
;
A
#
# COMPACT_ATOMS: atom_id res chain seq x y z
N MET A 1 17.36 -4.38 16.99
CA MET A 1 17.44 -2.93 17.23
C MET A 1 18.15 -2.30 16.05
N LEU A 2 17.57 -1.23 15.48
CA LEU A 2 18.27 -0.44 14.49
C LEU A 2 19.51 0.19 15.15
N SER A 3 20.70 0.02 14.56
CA SER A 3 21.89 0.75 14.98
C SER A 3 21.75 2.20 14.54
N LEU A 4 21.01 2.98 15.33
CA LEU A 4 20.90 4.42 15.18
C LEU A 4 22.13 5.07 15.81
N GLY A 5 22.75 6.05 15.14
CA GLY A 5 23.87 6.83 15.71
C GLY A 5 23.42 7.68 16.90
N ALA A 6 24.28 8.62 17.32
CA ALA A 6 23.94 9.57 18.39
C ALA A 6 22.85 10.58 18.00
N SER A 7 22.63 10.77 16.70
CA SER A 7 21.56 11.61 16.13
C SER A 7 20.91 10.95 14.91
N ILE A 8 19.66 11.28 14.67
CA ILE A 8 18.88 10.86 13.49
C ILE A 8 18.16 12.06 12.87
N GLY A 9 18.09 12.07 11.54
CA GLY A 9 17.16 12.90 10.80
C GLY A 9 15.81 12.18 10.69
N LEU A 10 14.71 12.84 11.01
CA LEU A 10 13.35 12.33 10.83
C LEU A 10 12.66 13.11 9.72
N PHE A 11 12.28 12.45 8.65
CA PHE A 11 11.52 13.05 7.55
C PHE A 11 10.17 12.35 7.41
N GLY A 12 9.13 12.99 7.93
CA GLY A 12 7.75 12.52 7.87
C GLY A 12 7.01 13.02 6.64
N GLY A 13 6.13 12.19 6.11
CA GLY A 13 5.31 12.60 4.96
C GLY A 13 4.25 11.56 4.58
N SER A 14 3.31 11.96 3.73
CA SER A 14 2.36 10.98 3.15
C SER A 14 3.02 10.08 2.14
N PHE A 15 3.97 10.61 1.37
CA PHE A 15 4.67 9.94 0.28
C PHE A 15 3.70 9.22 -0.69
N ASP A 16 2.76 9.96 -1.19
CA ASP A 16 1.63 9.42 -1.96
C ASP A 16 1.53 10.04 -3.38
N PRO A 17 2.46 9.63 -4.31
CA PRO A 17 3.66 8.82 -4.09
C PRO A 17 4.86 9.63 -3.57
N PHE A 18 5.94 8.93 -3.23
CA PHE A 18 7.26 9.54 -3.10
C PHE A 18 7.72 10.03 -4.50
N HIS A 19 8.20 11.27 -4.60
CA HIS A 19 8.53 11.93 -5.87
C HIS A 19 9.89 12.65 -5.81
N ASN A 20 10.36 13.17 -6.94
CA ASN A 20 11.68 13.81 -7.05
C ASN A 20 11.90 14.94 -6.03
N GLY A 21 10.86 15.73 -5.70
CA GLY A 21 10.99 16.76 -4.66
C GLY A 21 11.26 16.19 -3.26
N HIS A 22 10.71 15.01 -2.92
CA HIS A 22 11.06 14.33 -1.67
C HIS A 22 12.49 13.78 -1.72
N LEU A 23 12.89 13.18 -2.85
CA LEU A 23 14.23 12.63 -3.03
C LEU A 23 15.29 13.70 -2.88
N GLU A 24 15.11 14.87 -3.47
CA GLU A 24 16.05 16.01 -3.37
C GLU A 24 16.25 16.48 -1.92
N ILE A 25 15.16 16.54 -1.12
CA ILE A 25 15.27 16.84 0.32
C ILE A 25 16.12 15.80 1.04
N VAL A 26 15.87 14.51 0.75
CA VAL A 26 16.59 13.40 1.41
C VAL A 26 18.07 13.41 1.02
N GLU A 27 18.40 13.56 -0.28
CA GLU A 27 19.78 13.61 -0.77
C GLU A 27 20.54 14.81 -0.19
N ALA A 28 19.87 15.98 -0.13
CA ALA A 28 20.45 17.18 0.48
C ALA A 28 20.70 16.98 1.98
N ALA A 29 19.78 16.35 2.70
CA ALA A 29 19.93 16.04 4.12
C ALA A 29 21.06 15.03 4.37
N VAL A 30 21.17 13.97 3.56
CA VAL A 30 22.28 13.00 3.63
C VAL A 30 23.64 13.72 3.44
N LYS A 31 23.71 14.66 2.52
CA LYS A 31 24.92 15.46 2.27
C LYS A 31 25.24 16.43 3.41
N ALA A 32 24.20 17.08 3.97
CA ALA A 32 24.37 18.04 5.06
C ALA A 32 24.71 17.36 6.40
N PHE A 33 24.20 16.15 6.63
CA PHE A 33 24.33 15.40 7.89
C PHE A 33 24.90 13.99 7.63
N PRO A 34 26.15 13.85 7.19
CA PRO A 34 26.70 12.58 6.72
C PRO A 34 26.84 11.51 7.82
N SER A 35 26.86 11.91 9.08
CA SER A 35 26.95 10.99 10.22
C SER A 35 25.59 10.52 10.74
N ASP A 36 24.48 11.15 10.30
CA ASP A 36 23.15 10.85 10.77
C ASP A 36 22.50 9.75 9.91
N LYS A 37 21.71 8.88 10.53
CA LYS A 37 20.73 8.06 9.81
C LYS A 37 19.51 8.93 9.54
N ILE A 38 18.94 8.80 8.33
CA ILE A 38 17.70 9.48 7.96
C ILE A 38 16.55 8.47 8.03
N LEU A 39 15.63 8.68 8.95
CA LEU A 39 14.39 7.91 9.05
C LEU A 39 13.32 8.58 8.18
N LEU A 40 12.94 7.91 7.08
CA LEU A 40 11.72 8.26 6.36
C LEU A 40 10.53 7.65 7.09
N MET A 41 9.56 8.47 7.43
CA MET A 41 8.38 8.08 8.21
C MET A 41 7.10 8.27 7.37
N PRO A 42 6.71 7.30 6.53
CA PRO A 42 5.41 7.33 5.88
C PRO A 42 4.30 7.33 6.94
N VAL A 43 3.45 8.36 6.92
CA VAL A 43 2.36 8.49 7.89
C VAL A 43 1.36 7.36 7.75
N GLY A 44 0.93 6.76 8.85
CA GLY A 44 -0.13 5.76 8.86
C GLY A 44 -1.51 6.40 8.64
N GLN A 45 -1.96 7.16 9.62
CA GLN A 45 -3.24 7.86 9.59
C GLN A 45 -3.04 9.34 9.98
N PRO A 46 -2.96 10.25 8.98
CA PRO A 46 -2.72 11.66 9.24
C PRO A 46 -3.92 12.32 9.93
N PRO A 47 -3.70 13.22 10.92
CA PRO A 47 -4.78 13.87 11.66
C PRO A 47 -5.57 14.90 10.85
N HIS A 48 -4.95 15.53 9.83
CA HIS A 48 -5.48 16.73 9.16
C HIS A 48 -5.81 16.54 7.67
N LYS A 49 -5.72 15.31 7.11
CA LYS A 49 -6.01 15.12 5.68
C LYS A 49 -7.45 14.72 5.44
N SER A 50 -8.17 15.57 4.73
CA SER A 50 -9.54 15.32 4.26
C SER A 50 -9.61 14.32 3.10
N ARG A 51 -8.48 14.11 2.38
CA ARG A 51 -8.44 13.16 1.27
C ARG A 51 -7.95 11.78 1.71
N ARG A 52 -8.47 10.76 1.05
CA ARG A 52 -8.00 9.39 1.22
C ARG A 52 -6.59 9.22 0.65
N LEU A 53 -5.72 8.56 1.41
CA LEU A 53 -4.40 8.17 0.95
C LEU A 53 -4.47 6.83 0.25
N SER A 54 -3.57 6.60 -0.70
CA SER A 54 -3.33 5.26 -1.25
C SER A 54 -2.90 4.29 -0.16
N PHE A 55 -3.10 3.00 -0.36
CA PHE A 55 -2.67 1.98 0.58
C PHE A 55 -1.21 2.15 1.00
N SER A 56 -0.94 1.85 2.27
CA SER A 56 0.37 2.08 2.90
C SER A 56 1.49 1.30 2.19
N THR A 57 1.18 0.13 1.65
CA THR A 57 2.12 -0.70 0.89
C THR A 57 2.75 0.07 -0.26
N PHE A 58 1.96 0.76 -1.11
CA PHE A 58 2.51 1.56 -2.21
C PHE A 58 3.33 2.75 -1.71
N ARG A 59 2.88 3.43 -0.67
CA ARG A 59 3.56 4.61 -0.12
C ARG A 59 4.91 4.27 0.51
N VAL A 60 4.96 3.17 1.26
CA VAL A 60 6.21 2.63 1.82
C VAL A 60 7.16 2.18 0.72
N GLU A 61 6.65 1.47 -0.27
CA GLU A 61 7.48 0.90 -1.32
C GLU A 61 8.03 1.98 -2.27
N THR A 62 7.25 3.01 -2.62
CA THR A 62 7.75 4.14 -3.41
C THR A 62 8.87 4.90 -2.68
N ALA A 63 8.76 5.07 -1.35
CA ALA A 63 9.82 5.67 -0.55
C ALA A 63 11.09 4.79 -0.50
N ARG A 64 10.91 3.46 -0.33
CA ARG A 64 12.01 2.49 -0.31
C ARG A 64 12.79 2.46 -1.63
N LEU A 65 12.06 2.31 -2.75
CA LEU A 65 12.66 2.28 -4.08
C LEU A 65 13.40 3.56 -4.41
N ALA A 66 12.79 4.72 -4.13
CA ALA A 66 13.41 6.01 -4.41
C ALA A 66 14.73 6.22 -3.66
N THR A 67 14.93 5.58 -2.51
CA THR A 67 16.07 5.82 -1.63
C THR A 67 16.98 4.60 -1.44
N GLU A 68 16.77 3.52 -2.20
CA GLU A 68 17.56 2.28 -2.06
C GLU A 68 19.07 2.45 -2.30
N HIS A 69 19.47 3.47 -3.08
CA HIS A 69 20.86 3.83 -3.33
C HIS A 69 21.50 4.64 -2.19
N LEU A 70 20.75 5.01 -1.14
CA LEU A 70 21.20 5.81 -0.02
C LEU A 70 21.30 4.95 1.26
N PRO A 71 22.48 4.42 1.61
CA PRO A 71 22.64 3.46 2.72
C PRO A 71 22.37 4.06 4.12
N GLN A 72 22.33 5.39 4.23
CA GLN A 72 21.97 6.10 5.47
C GLN A 72 20.45 6.20 5.67
N VAL A 73 19.64 5.98 4.61
CA VAL A 73 18.19 6.14 4.66
C VAL A 73 17.52 4.85 5.06
N ILE A 74 16.58 4.95 6.01
CA ILE A 74 15.79 3.83 6.52
C ILE A 74 14.31 4.23 6.42
N VAL A 75 13.52 3.43 5.70
CA VAL A 75 12.07 3.63 5.66
C VAL A 75 11.43 2.93 6.85
N SER A 76 10.87 3.71 7.76
CA SER A 76 10.25 3.21 8.99
C SER A 76 8.76 2.91 8.77
N LYS A 77 8.32 1.78 9.29
CA LYS A 77 6.90 1.38 9.28
C LYS A 77 6.19 1.75 10.59
N ARG A 78 6.85 2.49 11.50
CA ARG A 78 6.35 2.77 12.86
C ARG A 78 4.96 3.37 12.85
N GLU A 79 4.73 4.44 12.09
CA GLU A 79 3.42 5.08 12.01
C GLU A 79 2.40 4.24 11.24
N ILE A 80 2.82 3.44 10.25
CA ILE A 80 1.94 2.49 9.56
C ILE A 80 1.38 1.45 10.53
N LEU A 81 2.23 0.93 11.41
CA LEU A 81 1.87 -0.12 12.38
C LEU A 81 1.23 0.44 13.66
N SER A 82 1.31 1.75 13.89
CA SER A 82 0.71 2.39 15.05
C SER A 82 -0.81 2.49 14.90
N PRO A 83 -1.58 2.14 15.93
CA PRO A 83 -3.03 2.32 15.91
C PRO A 83 -3.40 3.81 16.00
N GLY A 84 -4.48 4.19 15.31
CA GLY A 84 -5.04 5.53 15.38
C GLY A 84 -4.26 6.60 14.62
N ARG A 85 -4.55 7.87 14.94
CA ARG A 85 -3.94 9.03 14.29
C ARG A 85 -2.49 9.21 14.72
N ASN A 86 -1.62 9.53 13.77
CA ASN A 86 -0.20 9.74 14.01
C ASN A 86 0.11 11.24 14.11
N TYR A 87 0.58 11.65 15.27
CA TYR A 87 1.13 12.99 15.49
C TYR A 87 2.66 12.92 15.61
N THR A 88 3.35 13.83 14.96
CA THR A 88 4.82 13.86 14.93
C THR A 88 5.44 13.91 16.34
N VAL A 89 4.80 14.63 17.25
CA VAL A 89 5.26 14.72 18.64
C VAL A 89 5.19 13.35 19.35
N ASP A 90 4.15 12.54 19.13
CA ASP A 90 4.03 11.20 19.70
C ASP A 90 5.10 10.26 19.13
N THR A 91 5.34 10.36 17.81
CA THR A 91 6.39 9.59 17.14
C THR A 91 7.77 9.91 17.71
N ILE A 92 8.08 11.18 17.95
CA ILE A 92 9.34 11.64 18.55
C ILE A 92 9.45 11.16 20.00
N GLU A 93 8.40 11.31 20.82
CA GLU A 93 8.38 10.81 22.19
C GLU A 93 8.66 9.31 22.27
N SER A 94 8.00 8.54 21.41
CA SER A 94 8.20 7.09 21.31
C SER A 94 9.64 6.71 20.92
N LEU A 95 10.25 7.46 19.99
CA LEU A 95 11.64 7.25 19.59
C LEU A 95 12.62 7.59 20.73
N LEU A 96 12.39 8.68 21.46
CA LEU A 96 13.21 9.07 22.60
C LEU A 96 13.11 8.06 23.77
N GLN A 97 11.95 7.44 23.96
CA GLN A 97 11.77 6.37 24.96
C GLN A 97 12.49 5.08 24.55
N GLU A 98 12.41 4.70 23.28
CA GLU A 98 13.04 3.49 22.76
C GLU A 98 14.57 3.61 22.64
N TYR A 99 15.08 4.83 22.36
CA TYR A 99 16.51 5.13 22.20
C TYR A 99 16.93 6.27 23.13
N PRO A 100 17.13 6.02 24.44
CA PRO A 100 17.51 7.07 25.39
C PRO A 100 18.80 7.79 24.99
N GLY A 101 18.77 9.10 24.99
CA GLY A 101 19.92 9.94 24.66
C GLY A 101 20.11 10.24 23.17
N ILE A 102 19.29 9.68 22.28
CA ILE A 102 19.33 10.02 20.86
C ILE A 102 18.86 11.47 20.63
N LYS A 103 19.50 12.16 19.71
CA LYS A 103 19.06 13.50 19.25
C LYS A 103 18.25 13.35 17.99
N ILE A 104 17.08 13.98 17.96
CA ILE A 104 16.18 13.92 16.78
C ILE A 104 16.22 15.28 16.07
N LYS A 105 16.47 15.25 14.78
CA LYS A 105 16.46 16.38 13.87
C LYS A 105 15.28 16.19 12.91
N LEU A 106 14.23 16.98 13.06
CA LEU A 106 13.08 16.96 12.15
C LEU A 106 13.45 17.67 10.85
N ILE A 107 13.46 16.93 9.76
CA ILE A 107 13.75 17.43 8.41
C ILE A 107 12.43 17.86 7.76
N SER A 108 12.39 19.09 7.22
CA SER A 108 11.23 19.62 6.52
C SER A 108 11.61 20.68 5.48
N GLY A 109 10.64 21.07 4.64
CA GLY A 109 10.77 22.27 3.80
C GLY A 109 10.51 23.55 4.58
N SER A 110 10.76 24.69 3.95
CA SER A 110 10.59 26.04 4.56
C SER A 110 9.14 26.35 4.98
N ASP A 111 8.15 25.79 4.31
CA ASP A 111 6.73 25.90 4.65
C ASP A 111 6.38 25.44 6.08
N PHE A 112 7.14 24.50 6.63
CA PHE A 112 7.01 24.06 8.01
C PHE A 112 7.14 25.23 9.01
N LEU A 113 8.05 26.16 8.80
CA LEU A 113 8.29 27.28 9.70
C LEU A 113 7.04 28.13 9.93
N PHE A 114 6.19 28.25 8.91
CA PHE A 114 4.98 29.06 8.93
C PHE A 114 3.74 28.32 9.44
N THR A 115 3.79 27.00 9.52
CA THR A 115 2.64 26.15 9.89
C THR A 115 2.84 25.39 11.19
N VAL A 116 4.04 25.33 11.73
CA VAL A 116 4.37 24.51 12.92
C VAL A 116 3.55 24.85 14.16
N GLU A 117 3.15 26.11 14.34
CA GLU A 117 2.31 26.54 15.47
C GLU A 117 0.86 25.98 15.38
N GLU A 118 0.44 25.47 14.22
CA GLU A 118 -0.83 24.75 14.03
C GLU A 118 -0.73 23.26 14.37
N TRP A 119 0.50 22.75 14.60
CA TRP A 119 0.70 21.32 14.88
C TRP A 119 0.31 20.97 16.31
N SER A 120 -0.16 19.75 16.49
CA SER A 120 -0.54 19.25 17.82
C SER A 120 0.66 19.31 18.78
N ARG A 121 0.48 19.97 19.93
CA ARG A 121 1.50 20.10 20.98
C ARG A 121 2.83 20.66 20.45
N TYR A 122 2.76 21.64 19.55
CA TYR A 122 3.94 22.21 18.87
C TYR A 122 5.00 22.74 19.85
N GLU A 123 4.62 23.35 21.01
CA GLU A 123 5.58 23.82 21.99
C GLU A 123 6.44 22.66 22.56
N LYS A 124 5.80 21.51 22.79
CA LYS A 124 6.50 20.29 23.18
C LYS A 124 7.39 19.77 22.06
N LEU A 125 6.90 19.78 20.83
CA LEU A 125 7.69 19.41 19.64
C LEU A 125 8.97 20.25 19.56
N MET A 126 8.87 21.58 19.76
CA MET A 126 10.00 22.50 19.77
C MET A 126 11.06 22.16 20.84
N SER A 127 10.64 21.61 21.98
CA SER A 127 11.54 21.23 23.06
C SER A 127 12.20 19.85 22.89
N LEU A 128 11.60 18.97 22.08
CA LEU A 128 12.03 17.58 21.93
C LEU A 128 12.98 17.35 20.75
N ALA A 129 12.93 18.20 19.73
CA ALA A 129 13.71 18.04 18.50
C ALA A 129 14.38 19.32 18.06
N SER A 130 15.46 19.19 17.30
CA SER A 130 15.98 20.25 16.44
C SER A 130 15.33 20.17 15.06
N PHE A 131 15.40 21.25 14.28
CA PHE A 131 14.75 21.36 12.97
C PHE A 131 15.79 21.63 11.91
N ALA A 132 15.84 20.77 10.89
CA ALA A 132 16.66 20.96 9.70
C ALA A 132 15.74 21.36 8.53
N ILE A 133 15.89 22.58 8.07
CA ILE A 133 15.02 23.19 7.08
C ILE A 133 15.71 23.24 5.73
N ALA A 134 15.14 22.55 4.75
CA ALA A 134 15.59 22.58 3.36
C ALA A 134 15.16 23.88 2.68
N LEU A 135 16.12 24.64 2.12
CA LEU A 135 15.89 25.90 1.40
C LEU A 135 15.99 25.69 -0.10
N ARG A 136 14.99 26.18 -0.85
CA ARG A 136 14.90 26.14 -2.32
C ARG A 136 15.55 27.37 -2.99
N GLY A 137 16.78 27.72 -2.59
CA GLY A 137 17.51 28.87 -3.14
C GLY A 137 17.36 30.16 -2.31
N ASP A 138 18.00 31.26 -2.81
CA ASP A 138 18.16 32.50 -2.04
C ASP A 138 16.84 33.27 -1.84
N ALA A 139 15.87 33.13 -2.71
CA ALA A 139 14.59 33.84 -2.62
C ALA A 139 13.77 33.43 -1.38
N ASP A 140 13.92 32.16 -0.94
CA ASP A 140 13.23 31.58 0.22
C ASP A 140 13.91 31.91 1.56
N LEU A 141 15.15 32.46 1.49
CA LEU A 141 16.02 32.61 2.64
C LEU A 141 15.60 33.76 3.58
N GLY A 142 15.12 34.87 3.03
CA GLY A 142 14.84 36.10 3.79
C GLY A 142 13.68 35.90 4.79
N GLU A 143 12.53 35.50 4.31
CA GLU A 143 11.33 35.27 5.12
C GLU A 143 11.52 34.08 6.05
N SER A 144 12.12 33.01 5.55
CA SER A 144 12.40 31.80 6.35
C SER A 144 13.33 32.10 7.53
N LYS A 145 14.36 32.96 7.37
CA LYS A 145 15.22 33.37 8.47
C LYS A 145 14.48 34.20 9.50
N GLN A 146 13.65 35.15 9.08
CA GLN A 146 12.86 35.96 10.01
C GLN A 146 11.91 35.07 10.84
N GLN A 147 11.24 34.12 10.21
CA GLN A 147 10.36 33.20 10.90
C GLN A 147 11.13 32.26 11.83
N ALA A 148 12.28 31.75 11.42
CA ALA A 148 13.14 30.95 12.28
C ALA A 148 13.64 31.76 13.50
N ASP A 149 14.08 33.00 13.33
CA ASP A 149 14.47 33.88 14.42
C ASP A 149 13.34 34.14 15.42
N TYR A 150 12.10 34.28 14.91
CA TYR A 150 10.90 34.37 15.76
C TYR A 150 10.71 33.10 16.59
N LEU A 151 10.73 31.92 15.96
CA LEU A 151 10.53 30.62 16.64
C LEU A 151 11.66 30.35 17.65
N GLN A 152 12.91 30.68 17.31
CA GLN A 152 14.05 30.55 18.21
C GLN A 152 13.90 31.41 19.46
N LYS A 153 13.54 32.69 19.28
CA LYS A 153 13.37 33.65 20.39
C LYS A 153 12.19 33.28 21.30
N ARG A 154 11.10 32.84 20.69
CA ARG A 154 9.86 32.55 21.44
C ARG A 154 9.84 31.19 22.13
N TYR A 155 10.36 30.15 21.47
CA TYR A 155 10.26 28.76 21.93
C TYR A 155 11.60 28.09 22.21
N ASN A 156 12.70 28.81 22.09
CA ASN A 156 14.06 28.26 22.18
C ASN A 156 14.31 27.11 21.20
N ALA A 157 13.64 27.12 20.02
CA ALA A 157 13.75 26.10 19.01
C ALA A 157 15.15 26.08 18.40
N ALA A 158 15.74 24.90 18.20
CA ALA A 158 17.03 24.76 17.53
C ALA A 158 16.77 24.56 16.03
N ILE A 159 16.98 25.58 15.20
CA ILE A 159 16.71 25.56 13.75
C ILE A 159 18.01 25.79 13.00
N GLU A 160 18.29 24.91 12.03
CA GLU A 160 19.39 25.00 11.08
C GLU A 160 18.88 24.88 9.64
N PHE A 161 19.55 25.55 8.71
CA PHE A 161 19.20 25.53 7.29
C PHE A 161 20.20 24.72 6.49
N PHE A 162 19.72 23.99 5.48
CA PHE A 162 20.59 23.35 4.49
C PHE A 162 20.06 23.57 3.07
N PRO A 163 20.97 23.73 2.07
CA PRO A 163 20.57 24.03 0.70
C PRO A 163 20.08 22.75 -0.01
N MET A 164 19.02 22.89 -0.80
CA MET A 164 18.55 21.86 -1.74
C MET A 164 18.41 22.45 -3.15
N LYS A 165 18.31 21.56 -4.16
CA LYS A 165 17.92 21.98 -5.51
C LYS A 165 16.48 22.48 -5.50
N SER A 166 16.19 23.46 -6.37
CA SER A 166 14.84 24.02 -6.46
C SER A 166 13.96 23.17 -7.36
N THR A 167 13.18 22.25 -6.79
CA THR A 167 12.17 21.48 -7.51
C THR A 167 10.78 21.81 -6.99
N THR A 168 9.87 22.12 -7.90
CA THR A 168 8.48 22.51 -7.58
C THR A 168 7.48 21.33 -7.69
N VAL A 169 7.95 20.09 -7.52
CA VAL A 169 7.11 18.90 -7.64
C VAL A 169 6.29 18.68 -6.37
N SER A 170 4.99 18.42 -6.54
CA SER A 170 4.10 18.00 -5.46
C SER A 170 3.43 16.65 -5.75
N ALA A 171 3.12 15.88 -4.71
CA ALA A 171 2.38 14.63 -4.85
C ALA A 171 0.99 14.84 -5.47
N THR A 172 0.37 16.00 -5.25
CA THR A 172 -0.90 16.36 -5.88
C THR A 172 -0.77 16.46 -7.39
N GLN A 173 0.23 17.19 -7.87
CA GLN A 173 0.51 17.31 -9.31
C GLN A 173 0.77 15.94 -9.94
N VAL A 174 1.56 15.09 -9.29
CA VAL A 174 1.83 13.72 -9.78
C VAL A 174 0.52 12.93 -9.93
N ARG A 175 -0.33 12.94 -8.90
CA ARG A 175 -1.61 12.21 -8.95
C ARG A 175 -2.56 12.75 -9.99
N GLU A 176 -2.66 14.06 -10.17
CA GLU A 176 -3.51 14.69 -11.19
C GLU A 176 -3.12 14.25 -12.60
N ILE A 177 -1.81 14.20 -12.88
CA ILE A 177 -1.29 13.70 -14.16
C ILE A 177 -1.66 12.22 -14.35
N LEU A 178 -1.45 11.38 -13.33
CA LEU A 178 -1.77 9.96 -13.39
C LEU A 178 -3.28 9.70 -13.50
N TRP A 179 -4.10 10.51 -12.83
CA TRP A 179 -5.57 10.43 -12.94
C TRP A 179 -6.10 10.83 -14.32
N ALA A 180 -5.38 11.72 -15.00
CA ALA A 180 -5.66 12.06 -16.40
C ALA A 180 -5.15 11.00 -17.39
N GLY A 181 -4.58 9.89 -16.92
CA GLY A 181 -4.00 8.83 -17.76
C GLY A 181 -2.68 9.21 -18.44
N ALA A 182 -2.05 10.32 -18.00
CA ALA A 182 -0.79 10.79 -18.56
C ALA A 182 0.42 10.27 -17.76
N SER A 183 1.61 10.33 -18.36
CA SER A 183 2.86 9.90 -17.72
C SER A 183 3.41 10.96 -16.78
N ALA A 184 3.75 10.57 -15.56
CA ALA A 184 4.42 11.39 -14.57
C ALA A 184 5.93 11.09 -14.44
N SER A 185 6.54 10.40 -15.42
CA SER A 185 7.93 9.92 -15.37
C SER A 185 8.97 10.98 -15.06
N GLN A 186 8.77 12.24 -15.49
CA GLN A 186 9.70 13.34 -15.21
C GLN A 186 9.64 13.81 -13.75
N LEU A 187 8.58 13.48 -13.02
CA LEU A 187 8.33 13.91 -11.66
C LEU A 187 8.67 12.83 -10.62
N LEU A 188 8.91 11.60 -11.08
CA LEU A 188 9.16 10.42 -10.25
C LEU A 188 10.59 9.90 -10.46
N PRO A 189 11.24 9.33 -9.43
CA PRO A 189 12.41 8.48 -9.62
C PRO A 189 12.05 7.30 -10.54
N GLU A 190 12.99 6.84 -11.36
CA GLU A 190 12.74 5.82 -12.41
C GLU A 190 12.12 4.54 -11.86
N ASN A 191 12.64 4.02 -10.77
CA ASN A 191 12.14 2.80 -10.14
C ASN A 191 10.75 2.98 -9.50
N VAL A 192 10.43 4.18 -9.01
CA VAL A 192 9.07 4.53 -8.56
C VAL A 192 8.11 4.61 -9.74
N ASP A 193 8.52 5.25 -10.84
CA ASP A 193 7.73 5.33 -12.08
C ASP A 193 7.42 3.93 -12.64
N ASN A 194 8.41 3.03 -12.63
CA ASN A 194 8.23 1.64 -13.05
C ASN A 194 7.20 0.91 -12.18
N LEU A 195 7.24 1.06 -10.85
CA LEU A 195 6.25 0.48 -9.95
C LEU A 195 4.84 1.07 -10.22
N VAL A 196 4.74 2.39 -10.38
CA VAL A 196 3.46 3.06 -10.65
C VAL A 196 2.87 2.62 -11.99
N LYS A 197 3.68 2.45 -13.03
CA LYS A 197 3.24 1.94 -14.33
C LYS A 197 2.79 0.49 -14.27
N LEU A 198 3.51 -0.35 -13.51
CA LEU A 198 3.21 -1.77 -13.38
C LEU A 198 1.89 -1.99 -12.64
N TYR A 199 1.73 -1.45 -11.44
CA TYR A 199 0.59 -1.73 -10.56
C TYR A 199 -0.58 -0.73 -10.71
N ARG A 200 -0.37 0.41 -11.37
CA ARG A 200 -1.37 1.47 -11.62
C ARG A 200 -2.17 1.91 -10.38
N PRO A 201 -1.54 2.12 -9.20
CA PRO A 201 -2.25 2.35 -7.94
C PRO A 201 -3.12 3.60 -7.94
N TYR A 202 -2.89 4.53 -8.87
CA TYR A 202 -3.63 5.80 -8.99
C TYR A 202 -4.75 5.76 -10.05
N SER A 203 -4.98 4.64 -10.74
CA SER A 203 -6.05 4.51 -11.73
C SER A 203 -7.46 4.38 -11.11
N TYR A 204 -7.55 4.08 -9.83
CA TYR A 204 -8.77 3.72 -9.11
C TYR A 204 -9.41 4.88 -8.32
N LYS A 205 -9.12 6.14 -8.70
CA LYS A 205 -9.59 7.34 -7.95
C LYS A 205 -11.08 7.30 -7.68
N LYS A 206 -11.89 7.16 -8.75
CA LYS A 206 -13.36 7.19 -8.65
C LYS A 206 -13.88 6.09 -7.74
N VAL A 207 -13.42 4.88 -7.93
CA VAL A 207 -13.84 3.72 -7.11
C VAL A 207 -13.54 3.95 -5.64
N ILE A 208 -12.33 4.46 -5.33
CA ILE A 208 -11.92 4.75 -3.95
C ILE A 208 -12.77 5.88 -3.34
N GLU A 209 -13.08 6.92 -4.11
CA GLU A 209 -13.89 8.05 -3.65
C GLU A 209 -15.36 7.67 -3.38
N ASP A 210 -15.89 6.69 -4.12
CA ASP A 210 -17.27 6.19 -3.98
C ASP A 210 -17.47 5.24 -2.78
N ILE A 211 -16.38 4.70 -2.17
CA ILE A 211 -16.47 3.85 -0.97
C ILE A 211 -16.84 4.73 0.23
N ASP A 212 -17.71 4.28 1.11
CA ASP A 212 -17.99 5.01 2.35
C ASP A 212 -16.76 5.04 3.28
N GLU A 213 -16.69 6.09 4.13
CA GLU A 213 -15.51 6.33 4.97
C GLU A 213 -15.24 5.19 5.97
N SER A 214 -16.30 4.59 6.54
CA SER A 214 -16.17 3.47 7.49
C SER A 214 -15.54 2.25 6.83
N SER A 215 -16.03 1.89 5.64
CA SER A 215 -15.49 0.77 4.85
C SER A 215 -14.04 1.03 4.44
N TRP A 216 -13.73 2.26 3.97
CA TRP A 216 -12.35 2.60 3.61
C TRP A 216 -11.39 2.53 4.79
N GLN A 217 -11.80 2.99 5.98
CA GLN A 217 -10.98 2.89 7.19
C GLN A 217 -10.75 1.44 7.62
N LYS A 218 -11.77 0.57 7.52
CA LYS A 218 -11.62 -0.86 7.79
C LYS A 218 -10.64 -1.52 6.83
N LEU A 219 -10.76 -1.28 5.52
CA LEU A 219 -9.85 -1.82 4.52
C LEU A 219 -8.39 -1.38 4.76
N ASN A 220 -8.18 -0.10 5.07
CA ASN A 220 -6.84 0.40 5.44
C ASN A 220 -6.32 -0.24 6.74
N SER A 221 -7.19 -0.51 7.71
CA SER A 221 -6.80 -1.20 8.93
C SER A 221 -6.34 -2.63 8.65
N ILE A 222 -7.06 -3.35 7.80
CA ILE A 222 -6.68 -4.70 7.35
C ILE A 222 -5.34 -4.63 6.60
N GLU A 223 -5.20 -3.73 5.62
CA GLU A 223 -3.98 -3.60 4.81
C GLU A 223 -2.73 -3.36 5.67
N ARG A 224 -2.81 -2.46 6.66
CA ARG A 224 -1.69 -2.20 7.57
C ARG A 224 -1.28 -3.43 8.38
N ARG A 225 -2.23 -4.27 8.78
CA ARG A 225 -1.94 -5.51 9.50
C ARG A 225 -1.18 -6.52 8.63
N LEU A 226 -1.33 -6.48 7.30
CA LEU A 226 -0.61 -7.38 6.39
C LEU A 226 0.92 -7.23 6.46
N PHE A 227 1.44 -6.10 6.94
CA PHE A 227 2.87 -5.92 7.15
C PHE A 227 3.49 -6.90 8.18
N ALA A 228 2.67 -7.50 9.04
CA ALA A 228 3.09 -8.54 9.99
C ALA A 228 3.07 -9.96 9.39
N TYR A 229 2.37 -10.16 8.27
CA TYR A 229 2.13 -11.50 7.70
C TYR A 229 2.84 -11.72 6.36
N LEU A 230 2.99 -10.65 5.56
CA LEU A 230 3.40 -10.78 4.17
C LEU A 230 4.64 -9.94 3.85
N GLY A 231 5.54 -10.49 3.05
CA GLY A 231 6.66 -9.80 2.44
C GLY A 231 6.22 -8.75 1.41
N THR A 232 7.14 -7.92 0.96
CA THR A 232 6.82 -6.76 0.10
C THR A 232 6.14 -7.14 -1.21
N GLU A 233 6.69 -8.12 -1.94
CA GLU A 233 6.14 -8.54 -3.23
C GLU A 233 4.70 -9.07 -3.09
N ARG A 234 4.46 -9.87 -2.03
CA ARG A 234 3.13 -10.42 -1.77
C ARG A 234 2.15 -9.33 -1.38
N ARG A 235 2.56 -8.34 -0.56
CA ARG A 235 1.70 -7.20 -0.25
C ARG A 235 1.35 -6.37 -1.48
N LEU A 236 2.32 -6.10 -2.38
CA LEU A 236 2.06 -5.37 -3.62
C LEU A 236 1.01 -6.10 -4.47
N HIS A 237 1.17 -7.40 -4.66
CA HIS A 237 0.19 -8.24 -5.33
C HIS A 237 -1.18 -8.16 -4.65
N THR A 238 -1.24 -8.38 -3.35
CA THR A 238 -2.49 -8.39 -2.56
C THR A 238 -3.23 -7.06 -2.66
N VAL A 239 -2.52 -5.93 -2.57
CA VAL A 239 -3.13 -4.60 -2.68
C VAL A 239 -3.55 -4.29 -4.12
N SER A 240 -2.79 -4.74 -5.12
CA SER A 240 -3.19 -4.63 -6.53
C SER A 240 -4.44 -5.46 -6.82
N THR A 241 -4.51 -6.68 -6.31
CA THR A 241 -5.71 -7.53 -6.36
C THR A 241 -6.90 -6.84 -5.70
N CYS A 242 -6.70 -6.20 -4.54
CA CYS A 242 -7.76 -5.47 -3.85
C CYS A 242 -8.29 -4.30 -4.69
N LEU A 243 -7.42 -3.48 -5.27
CA LEU A 243 -7.85 -2.36 -6.10
C LEU A 243 -8.68 -2.81 -7.30
N LEU A 244 -8.26 -3.88 -7.97
CA LEU A 244 -9.01 -4.46 -9.09
C LEU A 244 -10.34 -5.09 -8.62
N ALA A 245 -10.33 -5.79 -7.49
CA ALA A 245 -11.55 -6.37 -6.91
C ALA A 245 -12.59 -5.29 -6.54
N LEU A 246 -12.14 -4.14 -6.00
CA LEU A 246 -13.02 -3.00 -5.71
C LEU A 246 -13.68 -2.44 -6.98
N GLU A 247 -12.94 -2.35 -8.08
CA GLU A 247 -13.47 -1.88 -9.36
C GLU A 247 -14.49 -2.87 -9.94
N LEU A 248 -14.17 -4.16 -9.96
CA LEU A 248 -15.10 -5.21 -10.40
C LEU A 248 -16.35 -5.28 -9.49
N ALA A 249 -16.20 -5.10 -8.19
CA ALA A 249 -17.30 -5.07 -7.24
C ALA A 249 -18.30 -3.95 -7.54
N ALA A 250 -17.81 -2.75 -7.86
CA ALA A 250 -18.64 -1.63 -8.27
C ALA A 250 -19.42 -1.91 -9.56
N ILE A 251 -18.82 -2.63 -10.51
CA ILE A 251 -19.47 -3.02 -11.77
C ILE A 251 -20.54 -4.09 -11.56
N HIS A 252 -20.26 -5.07 -10.68
CA HIS A 252 -21.07 -6.27 -10.48
C HIS A 252 -21.97 -6.23 -9.24
N ASN A 253 -22.14 -5.05 -8.62
CA ASN A 253 -23.01 -4.79 -7.45
C ASN A 253 -22.66 -5.64 -6.22
N VAL A 254 -21.37 -5.81 -5.93
CA VAL A 254 -20.86 -6.37 -4.68
C VAL A 254 -20.39 -5.22 -3.79
N THR A 255 -20.50 -5.34 -2.48
CA THR A 255 -20.06 -4.28 -1.58
C THR A 255 -18.53 -4.13 -1.59
N ALA A 256 -18.05 -2.90 -1.56
CA ALA A 256 -16.61 -2.62 -1.54
C ALA A 256 -15.93 -3.24 -0.30
N LEU A 257 -16.64 -3.27 0.85
CA LEU A 257 -16.10 -3.85 2.08
C LEU A 257 -15.86 -5.36 1.93
N GLU A 258 -16.83 -6.10 1.39
CA GLU A 258 -16.69 -7.55 1.20
C GLU A 258 -15.59 -7.87 0.18
N ALA A 259 -15.63 -7.23 -0.99
CA ALA A 259 -14.63 -7.46 -2.05
C ALA A 259 -13.22 -7.07 -1.59
N GLY A 260 -13.07 -5.90 -0.96
CA GLY A 260 -11.78 -5.43 -0.46
C GLY A 260 -11.25 -6.32 0.67
N THR A 261 -12.12 -6.78 1.60
CA THR A 261 -11.72 -7.68 2.69
C THR A 261 -11.25 -9.02 2.14
N ALA A 262 -12.04 -9.64 1.24
CA ALA A 262 -11.66 -10.92 0.64
C ALA A 262 -10.35 -10.80 -0.14
N ALA A 263 -10.18 -9.75 -0.94
CA ALA A 263 -8.98 -9.52 -1.72
C ALA A 263 -7.74 -9.23 -0.87
N LEU A 264 -7.85 -8.47 0.23
CA LEU A 264 -6.72 -8.21 1.12
C LEU A 264 -6.29 -9.46 1.91
N LEU A 265 -7.19 -10.40 2.12
CA LEU A 265 -6.93 -11.57 2.97
C LEU A 265 -6.74 -12.88 2.18
N HIS A 266 -6.96 -12.91 0.83
CA HIS A 266 -6.91 -14.16 0.05
C HIS A 266 -5.59 -14.92 0.18
N ASP A 267 -4.48 -14.22 0.22
CA ASP A 267 -3.12 -14.78 0.30
C ASP A 267 -2.49 -14.65 1.70
N LEU A 268 -3.29 -14.40 2.76
CA LEU A 268 -2.82 -14.17 4.12
C LEU A 268 -1.90 -15.26 4.66
N ALA A 269 -2.13 -16.51 4.27
CA ALA A 269 -1.36 -17.68 4.68
C ALA A 269 -0.26 -18.09 3.68
N LYS A 270 -0.05 -17.33 2.60
CA LYS A 270 0.82 -17.74 1.47
C LYS A 270 2.28 -17.93 1.86
N GLU A 271 2.77 -17.14 2.81
CA GLU A 271 4.17 -17.16 3.25
C GLU A 271 4.38 -17.99 4.54
N LEU A 272 3.32 -18.64 5.03
CA LEU A 272 3.43 -19.60 6.12
C LEU A 272 4.09 -20.90 5.64
N SER A 273 4.76 -21.59 6.55
CA SER A 273 5.29 -22.93 6.27
C SER A 273 4.18 -23.92 5.90
N GLY A 274 4.52 -24.96 5.13
CA GLY A 274 3.55 -25.99 4.77
C GLY A 274 2.91 -26.70 5.98
N VAL A 275 3.62 -26.78 7.11
CA VAL A 275 3.11 -27.33 8.38
C VAL A 275 2.05 -26.41 8.99
N GLU A 276 2.31 -25.10 9.02
CA GLU A 276 1.36 -24.11 9.52
C GLU A 276 0.11 -24.03 8.62
N GLN A 277 0.31 -24.02 7.29
CA GLN A 277 -0.81 -24.04 6.35
C GLN A 277 -1.68 -25.28 6.57
N LEU A 278 -1.07 -26.46 6.76
CA LEU A 278 -1.82 -27.69 7.01
C LEU A 278 -2.57 -27.63 8.36
N ALA A 279 -1.96 -27.05 9.40
CA ALA A 279 -2.60 -26.92 10.71
C ALA A 279 -3.85 -26.02 10.67
N TYR A 280 -3.89 -25.04 9.78
CA TYR A 280 -5.01 -24.09 9.64
C TYR A 280 -6.03 -24.49 8.56
N SER A 281 -5.72 -25.46 7.68
CA SER A 281 -6.55 -25.75 6.51
C SER A 281 -7.68 -26.76 6.75
N ASN A 282 -7.85 -27.29 7.95
CA ASN A 282 -8.88 -28.27 8.39
C ASN A 282 -9.83 -28.82 7.29
N ASP A 283 -9.90 -30.15 7.11
CA ASP A 283 -10.86 -30.88 6.24
C ASP A 283 -10.68 -30.82 4.70
N TYR A 284 -9.72 -30.07 4.16
CA TYR A 284 -9.40 -30.10 2.72
C TYR A 284 -8.39 -31.20 2.33
N LEU A 285 -8.20 -32.16 3.20
CA LEU A 285 -7.07 -33.08 3.26
C LEU A 285 -6.72 -33.81 1.95
N ASN A 286 -7.68 -34.22 1.16
CA ASN A 286 -7.39 -35.07 -0.01
C ASN A 286 -6.82 -34.30 -1.23
N ILE A 287 -7.21 -33.05 -1.41
CA ILE A 287 -6.71 -32.21 -2.52
C ILE A 287 -5.39 -31.57 -2.15
N GLU A 288 -5.24 -31.17 -0.90
CA GLU A 288 -4.10 -30.46 -0.34
C GLU A 288 -2.87 -31.36 -0.17
N GLU A 289 -3.07 -32.62 0.21
CA GLU A 289 -1.99 -33.59 0.27
C GLU A 289 -1.35 -33.84 -1.11
N ARG A 290 -2.14 -33.75 -2.19
CA ARG A 290 -1.65 -33.91 -3.58
C ARG A 290 -1.01 -32.65 -4.12
N ASN A 291 -1.52 -31.46 -3.71
CA ASN A 291 -1.00 -30.18 -4.17
C ASN A 291 -0.86 -29.18 -3.02
N PRO A 292 0.32 -29.13 -2.37
CA PRO A 292 0.57 -28.22 -1.25
C PRO A 292 0.32 -26.74 -1.56
N VAL A 293 0.37 -26.34 -2.83
CA VAL A 293 0.15 -24.96 -3.26
C VAL A 293 -1.30 -24.49 -2.97
N LEU A 294 -2.25 -25.40 -2.86
CA LEU A 294 -3.68 -25.08 -2.63
C LEU A 294 -4.02 -24.81 -1.17
N ARG A 295 -3.18 -25.25 -0.23
CA ARG A 295 -3.45 -25.16 1.23
C ARG A 295 -3.59 -23.75 1.76
N HIS A 296 -2.92 -22.76 1.14
CA HIS A 296 -2.93 -21.38 1.61
C HIS A 296 -4.31 -20.73 1.56
N GLY A 297 -5.20 -21.11 0.64
CA GLY A 297 -6.56 -20.58 0.55
C GLY A 297 -7.41 -20.91 1.81
N PRO A 298 -7.64 -22.21 2.12
CA PRO A 298 -8.30 -22.62 3.37
C PRO A 298 -7.64 -22.07 4.64
N ALA A 299 -6.29 -22.09 4.71
CA ALA A 299 -5.55 -21.53 5.84
C ALA A 299 -5.76 -20.02 5.98
N ALA A 300 -5.83 -19.29 4.85
CA ALA A 300 -6.11 -17.85 4.87
C ALA A 300 -7.55 -17.56 5.33
N ALA A 301 -8.54 -18.36 4.92
CA ALA A 301 -9.92 -18.23 5.39
C ALA A 301 -10.02 -18.43 6.90
N PHE A 302 -9.38 -19.48 7.44
CA PHE A 302 -9.30 -19.71 8.88
C PHE A 302 -8.68 -18.51 9.62
N LEU A 303 -7.54 -18.00 9.16
CA LEU A 303 -6.89 -16.85 9.77
C LEU A 303 -7.72 -15.56 9.63
N ALA A 304 -8.44 -15.39 8.53
CA ALA A 304 -9.34 -14.28 8.34
C ALA A 304 -10.50 -14.30 9.35
N GLU A 305 -11.05 -15.47 9.63
CA GLU A 305 -12.08 -15.65 10.64
C GLU A 305 -11.54 -15.38 12.07
N GLU A 306 -10.43 -16.02 12.44
CA GLU A 306 -9.91 -16.01 13.81
C GLU A 306 -9.19 -14.70 14.16
N GLN A 307 -8.44 -14.13 13.25
CA GLN A 307 -7.59 -12.98 13.56
C GLN A 307 -8.12 -11.66 13.03
N PHE A 308 -8.95 -11.67 11.96
CA PHE A 308 -9.54 -10.46 11.38
C PHE A 308 -11.04 -10.35 11.62
N GLU A 309 -11.62 -11.30 12.38
CA GLU A 309 -13.03 -11.31 12.78
C GLU A 309 -13.99 -11.29 11.59
N VAL A 310 -13.59 -11.89 10.46
CA VAL A 310 -14.45 -12.05 9.29
C VAL A 310 -15.53 -13.08 9.61
N ARG A 311 -16.81 -12.69 9.46
CA ARG A 311 -17.96 -13.57 9.75
C ARG A 311 -18.87 -13.80 8.55
N SER A 312 -18.64 -13.10 7.44
CA SER A 312 -19.39 -13.34 6.19
C SER A 312 -18.91 -14.62 5.54
N GLU A 313 -19.82 -15.59 5.42
CA GLU A 313 -19.54 -16.87 4.75
C GLU A 313 -19.10 -16.66 3.30
N ASP A 314 -19.70 -15.70 2.59
CA ASP A 314 -19.35 -15.37 1.21
C ASP A 314 -17.91 -14.83 1.09
N VAL A 315 -17.49 -13.98 2.04
CA VAL A 315 -16.10 -13.49 2.11
C VAL A 315 -15.12 -14.63 2.42
N LEU A 316 -15.44 -15.50 3.38
CA LEU A 316 -14.60 -16.66 3.73
C LEU A 316 -14.49 -17.64 2.55
N ASN A 317 -15.59 -17.93 1.86
CA ASN A 317 -15.57 -18.76 0.66
C ASN A 317 -14.73 -18.12 -0.47
N ALA A 318 -14.86 -16.83 -0.69
CA ALA A 318 -14.06 -16.13 -1.69
C ALA A 318 -12.56 -16.19 -1.37
N ILE A 319 -12.16 -16.12 -0.11
CA ILE A 319 -10.77 -16.32 0.34
C ILE A 319 -10.36 -17.79 0.12
N GLN A 320 -11.16 -18.74 0.59
CA GLN A 320 -10.87 -20.17 0.58
C GLN A 320 -10.65 -20.70 -0.83
N TYR A 321 -11.56 -20.36 -1.75
CA TYR A 321 -11.59 -20.90 -3.10
C TYR A 321 -10.96 -20.01 -4.16
N HIS A 322 -10.26 -18.93 -3.78
CA HIS A 322 -9.70 -17.98 -4.76
C HIS A 322 -8.75 -18.63 -5.77
N THR A 323 -8.06 -19.72 -5.40
CA THR A 323 -7.12 -20.41 -6.28
C THR A 323 -7.84 -21.37 -7.23
N THR A 324 -8.76 -22.16 -6.72
CA THR A 324 -9.41 -23.26 -7.45
C THR A 324 -10.75 -22.87 -8.04
N GLY A 325 -11.48 -21.95 -7.42
CA GLY A 325 -12.91 -21.81 -7.58
C GLY A 325 -13.65 -23.05 -7.06
N ARG A 326 -14.98 -23.06 -7.20
CA ARG A 326 -15.86 -24.19 -6.87
C ARG A 326 -17.13 -24.16 -7.69
N PRO A 327 -17.89 -25.29 -7.78
CA PRO A 327 -19.25 -25.28 -8.32
C PRO A 327 -20.14 -24.26 -7.60
N GLY A 328 -20.88 -23.46 -8.36
CA GLY A 328 -21.82 -22.50 -7.78
C GLY A 328 -21.19 -21.27 -7.13
N MET A 329 -19.99 -20.83 -7.58
CA MET A 329 -19.36 -19.58 -7.11
C MET A 329 -20.34 -18.42 -7.09
N SER A 330 -20.35 -17.68 -6.00
CA SER A 330 -21.02 -16.38 -5.90
C SER A 330 -20.36 -15.32 -6.81
N THR A 331 -21.00 -14.19 -6.97
CA THR A 331 -20.39 -13.06 -7.69
C THR A 331 -19.09 -12.58 -7.02
N LEU A 332 -19.05 -12.56 -5.69
CA LEU A 332 -17.84 -12.20 -4.94
C LEU A 332 -16.70 -13.20 -5.18
N GLU A 333 -16.98 -14.51 -5.08
CA GLU A 333 -15.99 -15.55 -5.34
C GLU A 333 -15.40 -15.43 -6.76
N LYS A 334 -16.21 -15.15 -7.77
CA LYS A 334 -15.77 -14.93 -9.16
C LYS A 334 -14.88 -13.70 -9.30
N ILE A 335 -15.24 -12.61 -8.62
CA ILE A 335 -14.44 -11.38 -8.61
C ILE A 335 -13.06 -11.64 -8.00
N ILE A 336 -12.99 -12.32 -6.84
CA ILE A 336 -11.71 -12.58 -6.18
C ILE A 336 -10.86 -13.55 -7.00
N PHE A 337 -11.47 -14.62 -7.54
CA PHE A 337 -10.80 -15.56 -8.44
C PHE A 337 -10.17 -14.84 -9.65
N LEU A 338 -10.90 -13.91 -10.28
CA LEU A 338 -10.39 -13.15 -11.40
C LEU A 338 -9.33 -12.13 -10.96
N ALA A 339 -9.61 -11.31 -9.95
CA ALA A 339 -8.73 -10.24 -9.53
C ALA A 339 -7.33 -10.74 -9.17
N ASP A 340 -7.22 -11.87 -8.47
CA ASP A 340 -5.95 -12.53 -8.18
C ASP A 340 -5.14 -12.85 -9.43
N LYS A 341 -5.81 -13.23 -10.52
CA LYS A 341 -5.14 -13.73 -11.74
C LYS A 341 -4.90 -12.66 -12.79
N ILE A 342 -5.68 -11.57 -12.79
CA ILE A 342 -5.61 -10.55 -13.84
C ILE A 342 -5.22 -9.15 -13.33
N GLU A 343 -4.79 -9.01 -12.05
CA GLU A 343 -4.26 -7.73 -11.56
C GLU A 343 -3.05 -7.27 -12.41
N TYR A 344 -2.79 -5.95 -12.44
CA TYR A 344 -1.84 -5.39 -13.42
C TYR A 344 -0.38 -5.77 -13.18
N GLY A 345 0.00 -6.19 -11.97
CA GLY A 345 1.36 -6.70 -11.67
C GLY A 345 1.64 -8.11 -12.22
N ARG A 346 0.62 -8.81 -12.75
CA ARG A 346 0.82 -10.16 -13.29
C ARG A 346 1.57 -10.13 -14.62
N PRO A 347 2.62 -10.96 -14.79
CA PRO A 347 3.48 -10.96 -15.99
C PRO A 347 2.89 -11.72 -17.18
N PHE A 348 1.65 -12.20 -17.10
CA PHE A 348 1.05 -13.02 -18.16
C PHE A 348 0.68 -12.15 -19.36
N LYS A 349 0.93 -12.70 -20.56
CA LYS A 349 0.46 -12.13 -21.83
C LYS A 349 -1.03 -12.47 -21.98
N ASP A 350 -1.75 -11.62 -22.72
CA ASP A 350 -3.14 -11.85 -23.14
C ASP A 350 -4.23 -11.71 -22.04
N LEU A 351 -3.89 -11.13 -20.85
CA LEU A 351 -4.90 -10.86 -19.83
C LEU A 351 -5.89 -9.74 -20.22
N ASP A 352 -5.60 -8.95 -21.25
CA ASP A 352 -6.44 -7.81 -21.64
C ASP A 352 -7.81 -8.25 -22.17
N GLU A 353 -7.91 -9.41 -22.83
CA GLU A 353 -9.21 -9.96 -23.23
C GLU A 353 -10.04 -10.37 -22.02
N ILE A 354 -9.42 -11.01 -21.03
CA ILE A 354 -10.10 -11.41 -19.79
C ILE A 354 -10.55 -10.17 -19.04
N ARG A 355 -9.70 -9.14 -18.95
CA ARG A 355 -10.05 -7.86 -18.33
C ARG A 355 -11.24 -7.21 -19.02
N LYS A 356 -11.25 -7.11 -20.35
CA LYS A 356 -12.38 -6.58 -21.12
C LYS A 356 -13.70 -7.30 -20.83
N LEU A 357 -13.67 -8.63 -20.72
CA LEU A 357 -14.84 -9.42 -20.33
C LEU A 357 -15.25 -9.13 -18.90
N ALA A 358 -14.30 -9.10 -17.96
CA ALA A 358 -14.57 -8.88 -16.54
C ALA A 358 -15.16 -7.49 -16.27
N PHE A 359 -14.68 -6.47 -16.98
CA PHE A 359 -15.20 -5.10 -16.88
C PHE A 359 -16.55 -4.90 -17.56
N ALA A 360 -16.97 -5.80 -18.43
CA ALA A 360 -18.26 -5.73 -19.13
C ALA A 360 -18.56 -4.33 -19.70
N GLU A 361 -17.56 -3.70 -20.33
CA GLU A 361 -17.64 -2.32 -20.80
C GLU A 361 -18.76 -2.15 -21.84
N GLY A 362 -19.60 -1.13 -21.64
CA GLY A 362 -20.68 -0.78 -22.58
C GLY A 362 -21.89 -1.71 -22.59
N LEU A 363 -22.01 -2.66 -21.64
CA LEU A 363 -23.07 -3.68 -21.63
C LEU A 363 -24.24 -3.33 -20.71
N ALA A 364 -25.42 -3.86 -21.04
CA ALA A 364 -26.61 -3.78 -20.18
C ALA A 364 -26.40 -4.58 -18.88
N ALA A 365 -27.06 -4.18 -17.80
CA ALA A 365 -26.94 -4.82 -16.50
C ALA A 365 -27.31 -6.34 -16.55
N SER A 366 -28.27 -6.73 -17.43
CA SER A 366 -28.65 -8.12 -17.64
C SER A 366 -27.51 -9.02 -18.15
N ASP A 367 -26.56 -8.42 -18.87
CA ASP A 367 -25.50 -9.18 -19.55
C ASP A 367 -24.23 -9.28 -18.70
N LYS A 368 -24.06 -8.40 -17.71
CA LYS A 368 -22.87 -8.33 -16.85
C LYS A 368 -22.53 -9.66 -16.20
N LYS A 369 -23.54 -10.40 -15.68
CA LYS A 369 -23.33 -11.71 -15.08
C LYS A 369 -22.76 -12.70 -16.09
N THR A 370 -23.33 -12.77 -17.31
CA THR A 370 -22.87 -13.65 -18.37
C THR A 370 -21.42 -13.32 -18.78
N TYR A 371 -21.06 -12.05 -18.83
CA TYR A 371 -19.69 -11.64 -19.16
C TYR A 371 -18.69 -11.94 -18.03
N LEU A 372 -19.10 -11.81 -16.78
CA LEU A 372 -18.28 -12.25 -15.64
C LEU A 372 -18.02 -13.76 -15.71
N ASP A 373 -19.05 -14.56 -15.98
CA ASP A 373 -18.93 -16.01 -16.15
C ASP A 373 -18.00 -16.37 -17.31
N ARG A 374 -18.11 -15.69 -18.44
CA ARG A 374 -17.20 -15.84 -19.59
C ARG A 374 -15.76 -15.46 -19.25
N ALA A 375 -15.55 -14.38 -18.49
CA ALA A 375 -14.22 -14.00 -18.01
C ALA A 375 -13.61 -15.10 -17.14
N VAL A 376 -14.39 -15.68 -16.21
CA VAL A 376 -13.96 -16.80 -15.36
C VAL A 376 -13.63 -18.03 -16.20
N CYS A 377 -14.49 -18.41 -17.18
CA CYS A 377 -14.21 -19.51 -18.09
C CYS A 377 -12.89 -19.31 -18.85
N ARG A 378 -12.69 -18.12 -19.43
CA ARG A 378 -11.48 -17.81 -20.17
C ARG A 378 -10.24 -17.86 -19.26
N CYS A 379 -10.37 -17.39 -18.02
CA CYS A 379 -9.32 -17.47 -17.03
C CYS A 379 -8.97 -18.92 -16.67
N TYR A 380 -9.95 -19.80 -16.51
CA TYR A 380 -9.71 -21.24 -16.31
C TYR A 380 -8.95 -21.86 -17.48
N GLU A 381 -9.31 -21.53 -18.72
CA GLU A 381 -8.61 -22.03 -19.91
C GLU A 381 -7.13 -21.70 -19.89
N GLU A 382 -6.78 -20.45 -19.55
CA GLU A 382 -5.37 -20.02 -19.43
C GLU A 382 -4.65 -20.74 -18.27
N VAL A 383 -5.32 -20.87 -17.11
CA VAL A 383 -4.78 -21.59 -15.94
C VAL A 383 -4.54 -23.07 -16.28
N PHE A 384 -5.51 -23.72 -16.90
CA PHE A 384 -5.42 -25.15 -17.27
C PHE A 384 -4.31 -25.37 -18.29
N ALA A 385 -4.21 -24.49 -19.31
CA ALA A 385 -3.11 -24.56 -20.27
C ALA A 385 -1.74 -24.34 -19.63
N ALA A 386 -1.63 -23.48 -18.62
CA ALA A 386 -0.40 -23.25 -17.87
C ALA A 386 -0.02 -24.47 -17.00
N LEU A 387 -0.98 -25.07 -16.31
CA LEU A 387 -0.79 -26.28 -15.49
C LEU A 387 -0.36 -27.47 -16.36
N ASP A 388 -1.02 -27.67 -17.51
CA ASP A 388 -0.68 -28.74 -18.46
C ASP A 388 0.77 -28.59 -18.97
N ARG A 389 1.15 -27.36 -19.38
CA ARG A 389 2.53 -27.08 -19.82
C ARG A 389 3.58 -27.36 -18.74
N SER A 390 3.24 -27.17 -17.47
CA SER A 390 4.13 -27.41 -16.32
C SER A 390 4.04 -28.81 -15.74
N GLY A 391 3.18 -29.69 -16.30
CA GLY A 391 2.98 -31.07 -15.82
C GLY A 391 2.27 -31.19 -14.47
N HIS A 392 1.53 -30.14 -14.08
CA HIS A 392 0.75 -30.16 -12.83
C HIS A 392 -0.68 -30.63 -13.05
N GLU A 393 -1.21 -31.38 -12.08
CA GLU A 393 -2.62 -31.81 -12.12
C GLU A 393 -3.58 -30.64 -11.91
N ILE A 394 -4.65 -30.62 -12.69
CA ILE A 394 -5.76 -29.68 -12.52
C ILE A 394 -6.64 -30.18 -11.38
N CYS A 395 -6.89 -29.33 -10.40
CA CYS A 395 -7.77 -29.61 -9.26
C CYS A 395 -9.18 -30.04 -9.74
N PRO A 396 -9.76 -31.12 -9.21
CA PRO A 396 -11.12 -31.55 -9.55
C PRO A 396 -12.17 -30.46 -9.38
N LEU A 397 -12.13 -29.68 -8.29
CA LEU A 397 -13.04 -28.55 -8.06
C LEU A 397 -12.99 -27.52 -9.20
N SER A 398 -11.78 -27.21 -9.71
CA SER A 398 -11.60 -26.28 -10.83
C SER A 398 -12.24 -26.81 -12.11
N LYS A 399 -12.11 -28.13 -12.38
CA LYS A 399 -12.75 -28.78 -13.53
C LYS A 399 -14.26 -28.74 -13.45
N GLU A 400 -14.81 -29.06 -12.27
CA GLU A 400 -16.26 -29.03 -12.04
C GLU A 400 -16.81 -27.60 -12.17
N ALA A 401 -16.16 -26.62 -11.55
CA ALA A 401 -16.54 -25.20 -11.65
C ALA A 401 -16.55 -24.72 -13.10
N TYR A 402 -15.51 -25.03 -13.86
CA TYR A 402 -15.43 -24.69 -15.28
C TYR A 402 -16.55 -25.32 -16.11
N ASN A 403 -16.85 -26.61 -15.89
CA ASN A 403 -17.88 -27.32 -16.64
C ASN A 403 -19.30 -26.75 -16.39
N ILE A 404 -19.56 -26.21 -15.20
CA ILE A 404 -20.84 -25.58 -14.88
C ILE A 404 -20.97 -24.19 -15.49
N LEU A 405 -19.85 -23.48 -15.63
CA LEU A 405 -19.84 -22.12 -16.19
C LEU A 405 -19.84 -22.09 -17.73
N LYS A 406 -19.38 -23.14 -18.37
CA LYS A 406 -19.34 -23.31 -19.83
C LYS A 406 -20.72 -23.59 -20.39
#